data_2c166525a7613f71a76c232887cbb9d8
#
_entry.id   2c166525a7613f71a76c232887cbb9d8
#
_cell.length_a   1.000
_cell.length_b   1.000
_cell.length_c   1.000
_cell.angle_alpha   90.00
_cell.angle_beta   90.00
_cell.angle_gamma   90.00
#
_symmetry.space_group_name_H-M   'P 1'
#
loop_
_entity.id
_entity.type
_entity.pdbx_description
1 polymer ?
#
loop_
_entity_poly.entity_id
_entity_poly.type
_entity_poly.pdbx_seq_one_letter_code
_entity_poly.pdbx_strand_id
1 'polypeptide(L)'
;TSVFIFAMNQAKYDSLSPELKKVIDRNSGQALSGMAGKAFFEADAEGKKLTTKNTTNVIPKAELENWKKLSQPLFDSWVSDMNAKGQNGKQMLDGAKALIAKHAGGK
;
A
#
# COMPACT_ATOMS: atom_id res chain seq x y z
N THR A 1 -8.32 -3.71 0.48
CA THR A 1 -7.09 -3.50 -0.31
C THR A 1 -5.97 -4.30 0.33
N SER A 2 -5.30 -5.13 -0.45
CA SER A 2 -4.13 -5.87 0.02
C SER A 2 -2.87 -5.08 -0.31
N VAL A 3 -1.89 -5.12 0.60
CA VAL A 3 -0.58 -4.51 0.41
C VAL A 3 0.45 -5.64 0.29
N PHE A 4 1.24 -5.61 -0.76
CA PHE A 4 2.33 -6.55 -0.97
C PHE A 4 3.67 -5.83 -0.87
N ILE A 5 4.64 -6.48 -0.23
CA ILE A 5 5.99 -5.96 -0.09
C ILE A 5 6.93 -6.92 -0.83
N PHE A 6 7.67 -6.38 -1.78
CA PHE A 6 8.81 -7.05 -2.39
C PHE A 6 10.09 -6.48 -1.77
N ALA A 7 10.82 -7.31 -1.05
CA ALA A 7 12.03 -6.89 -0.37
C ALA A 7 13.20 -7.82 -0.70
N MET A 8 14.39 -7.27 -0.70
CA MET A 8 15.64 -7.99 -0.87
C MET A 8 16.53 -7.75 0.36
N ASN A 9 17.27 -8.77 0.77
CA ASN A 9 18.27 -8.62 1.84
C ASN A 9 19.35 -7.63 1.41
N GLN A 10 19.67 -6.65 2.27
CA GLN A 10 20.61 -5.58 1.97
C GLN A 10 22.02 -6.11 1.63
N ALA A 11 22.54 -7.06 2.42
CA ALA A 11 23.87 -7.62 2.16
C ALA A 11 23.91 -8.37 0.82
N LYS A 12 22.79 -8.99 0.41
CA LYS A 12 22.68 -9.64 -0.89
C LYS A 12 22.67 -8.63 -2.03
N TYR A 13 21.93 -7.53 -1.88
CA TYR A 13 21.96 -6.43 -2.84
C TYR A 13 23.38 -5.83 -2.95
N ASP A 14 24.02 -5.58 -1.82
CA ASP A 14 25.36 -4.98 -1.77
C ASP A 14 26.43 -5.88 -2.46
N SER A 15 26.24 -7.19 -2.43
CA SER A 15 27.13 -8.16 -3.09
C SER A 15 26.97 -8.23 -4.62
N LEU A 16 25.95 -7.59 -5.21
CA LEU A 16 25.74 -7.57 -6.65
C LEU A 16 26.73 -6.66 -7.36
N SER A 17 27.04 -6.98 -8.61
CA SER A 17 27.81 -6.08 -9.47
C SER A 17 27.06 -4.78 -9.74
N PRO A 18 27.76 -3.67 -10.09
CA PRO A 18 27.10 -2.39 -10.41
C PRO A 18 26.05 -2.52 -11.51
N GLU A 19 26.27 -3.37 -12.49
CA GLU A 19 25.34 -3.61 -13.61
C GLU A 19 24.04 -4.27 -13.11
N LEU A 20 24.15 -5.28 -12.25
CA LEU A 20 23.01 -5.96 -11.66
C LEU A 20 22.22 -5.04 -10.71
N LYS A 21 22.91 -4.21 -9.92
CA LYS A 21 22.25 -3.17 -9.10
C LYS A 21 21.40 -2.24 -9.96
N LYS A 22 21.94 -1.75 -11.07
CA LYS A 22 21.18 -0.90 -12.02
C LYS A 22 19.95 -1.61 -12.58
N VAL A 23 20.01 -2.92 -12.81
CA VAL A 23 18.85 -3.70 -13.28
C VAL A 23 17.79 -3.75 -12.17
N ILE A 24 18.17 -4.09 -10.93
CA ILE A 24 17.28 -4.12 -9.80
C ILE A 24 16.62 -2.75 -9.59
N ASP A 25 17.41 -1.68 -9.54
CA ASP A 25 16.92 -0.33 -9.26
C ASP A 25 15.91 0.14 -10.32
N ARG A 26 16.17 -0.12 -11.60
CA ARG A 26 15.25 0.24 -12.70
C ARG A 26 13.93 -0.54 -12.66
N ASN A 27 13.94 -1.76 -12.13
CA ASN A 27 12.78 -2.64 -12.10
C ASN A 27 12.15 -2.70 -10.69
N SER A 28 12.44 -1.74 -9.83
CA SER A 28 11.97 -1.67 -8.44
C SER A 28 11.22 -0.37 -8.15
N GLY A 29 10.81 -0.19 -6.91
CA GLY A 29 10.18 1.03 -6.42
C GLY A 29 8.90 1.38 -7.15
N GLN A 30 8.75 2.64 -7.51
CA GLN A 30 7.50 3.16 -8.08
C GLN A 30 7.16 2.56 -9.46
N ALA A 31 8.17 2.22 -10.28
CA ALA A 31 7.94 1.59 -11.57
C ALA A 31 7.28 0.21 -11.42
N LEU A 32 7.84 -0.64 -10.54
CA LEU A 32 7.25 -1.94 -10.23
C LEU A 32 5.87 -1.80 -9.59
N SER A 33 5.71 -0.89 -8.63
CA SER A 33 4.44 -0.65 -7.94
C SER A 33 3.34 -0.22 -8.91
N GLY A 34 3.65 0.65 -9.86
CA GLY A 34 2.70 1.10 -10.88
C GLY A 34 2.28 -0.02 -11.83
N MET A 35 3.23 -0.82 -12.29
CA MET A 35 2.97 -1.98 -13.15
C MET A 35 2.12 -3.04 -12.43
N ALA A 36 2.49 -3.39 -11.21
CA ALA A 36 1.75 -4.38 -10.40
C ALA A 36 0.34 -3.87 -10.08
N GLY A 37 0.19 -2.61 -9.67
CA GLY A 37 -1.10 -2.00 -9.39
C GLY A 37 -2.04 -2.03 -10.60
N LYS A 38 -1.51 -1.75 -11.79
CA LYS A 38 -2.28 -1.86 -13.05
C LYS A 38 -2.72 -3.30 -13.31
N ALA A 39 -1.82 -4.27 -13.18
CA ALA A 39 -2.14 -5.68 -13.41
C ALA A 39 -3.23 -6.18 -12.44
N PHE A 40 -3.15 -5.82 -11.15
CA PHE A 40 -4.18 -6.14 -10.18
C PHE A 40 -5.53 -5.48 -10.50
N PHE A 41 -5.53 -4.21 -10.92
CA PHE A 41 -6.75 -3.51 -11.30
C PHE A 41 -7.44 -4.17 -12.50
N GLU A 42 -6.68 -4.59 -13.50
CA GLU A 42 -7.20 -5.32 -14.67
C GLU A 42 -7.76 -6.70 -14.27
N ALA A 43 -7.05 -7.42 -13.40
CA ALA A 43 -7.51 -8.72 -12.89
C ALA A 43 -8.78 -8.60 -12.04
N ASP A 44 -8.96 -7.53 -11.28
CA ASP A 44 -10.18 -7.28 -10.49
C ASP A 44 -11.44 -7.21 -11.39
N ALA A 45 -11.33 -6.66 -12.59
CA ALA A 45 -12.45 -6.59 -13.53
C ALA A 45 -12.91 -7.98 -13.97
N GLU A 46 -11.98 -8.89 -14.21
CA GLU A 46 -12.30 -10.29 -14.53
C GLU A 46 -12.84 -11.04 -13.29
N GLY A 47 -12.22 -10.83 -12.12
CA GLY A 47 -12.70 -11.40 -10.86
C GLY A 47 -14.15 -11.03 -10.53
N LYS A 48 -14.55 -9.78 -10.79
CA LYS A 48 -15.94 -9.33 -10.61
C LYS A 48 -16.94 -10.10 -11.47
N LYS A 49 -16.58 -10.50 -12.69
CA LYS A 49 -17.46 -11.31 -13.55
C LYS A 49 -17.74 -12.68 -12.94
N LEU A 50 -16.78 -13.25 -12.24
CA LEU A 50 -16.92 -14.56 -11.58
C LEU A 50 -17.79 -14.49 -10.31
N THR A 51 -17.95 -13.30 -9.72
CA THR A 51 -18.67 -13.09 -8.46
C THR A 51 -20.08 -12.52 -8.66
N THR A 52 -20.60 -12.50 -9.85
CA THR A 52 -21.93 -11.92 -10.16
C THR A 52 -23.10 -12.57 -9.43
N LYS A 53 -22.94 -13.82 -8.98
CA LYS A 53 -23.95 -14.54 -8.18
C LYS A 53 -23.84 -14.25 -6.68
N ASN A 54 -22.82 -13.55 -6.24
CA ASN A 54 -22.60 -13.23 -4.83
C ASN A 54 -23.37 -11.96 -4.45
N THR A 55 -23.87 -11.93 -3.23
CA THR A 55 -24.47 -10.71 -2.68
C THR A 55 -23.33 -9.71 -2.35
N THR A 56 -23.42 -8.52 -2.93
CA THR A 56 -22.50 -7.43 -2.60
C THR A 56 -23.15 -6.52 -1.55
N ASN A 57 -22.59 -6.49 -0.36
CA ASN A 57 -23.01 -5.57 0.69
C ASN A 57 -22.16 -4.30 0.63
N VAL A 58 -22.80 -3.17 0.41
CA VAL A 58 -22.14 -1.86 0.43
C VAL A 58 -22.31 -1.24 1.82
N ILE A 59 -21.20 -0.96 2.49
CA ILE A 59 -21.21 -0.35 3.81
C ILE A 59 -21.64 1.12 3.65
N PRO A 60 -22.68 1.59 4.38
CA PRO A 60 -23.09 2.98 4.35
C PRO A 60 -21.94 3.91 4.76
N LYS A 61 -21.86 5.09 4.13
CA LYS A 61 -20.79 6.06 4.41
C LYS A 61 -20.70 6.45 5.89
N ALA A 62 -21.83 6.62 6.56
CA ALA A 62 -21.87 6.95 7.99
C ALA A 62 -21.24 5.84 8.84
N GLU A 63 -21.51 4.58 8.51
CA GLU A 63 -20.94 3.43 9.22
C GLU A 63 -19.43 3.32 8.96
N LEU A 64 -18.99 3.58 7.73
CA LEU A 64 -17.56 3.63 7.41
C LEU A 64 -16.82 4.70 8.23
N GLU A 65 -17.42 5.86 8.46
CA GLU A 65 -16.84 6.90 9.32
C GLU A 65 -16.77 6.47 10.79
N ASN A 66 -17.76 5.71 11.29
CA ASN A 66 -17.69 5.11 12.61
C ASN A 66 -16.52 4.13 12.72
N TRP A 67 -16.33 3.27 11.75
CA TRP A 67 -15.20 2.34 11.72
C TRP A 67 -13.85 3.05 11.70
N LYS A 68 -13.73 4.13 10.95
CA LYS A 68 -12.52 4.96 10.94
C LYS A 68 -12.21 5.55 12.32
N LYS A 69 -13.25 6.03 13.04
CA LYS A 69 -13.09 6.54 14.40
C LYS A 69 -12.63 5.45 15.38
N LEU A 70 -13.23 4.26 15.30
CA LEU A 70 -12.83 3.12 16.12
C LEU A 70 -11.41 2.65 15.84
N SER A 71 -10.91 2.86 14.62
CA SER A 71 -9.54 2.50 14.22
C SER A 71 -8.49 3.56 14.63
N GLN A 72 -8.90 4.76 15.05
CA GLN A 72 -7.95 5.84 15.36
C GLN A 72 -6.89 5.45 16.41
N PRO A 73 -7.23 4.76 17.52
CA PRO A 73 -6.22 4.36 18.51
C PRO A 73 -5.11 3.47 17.95
N LEU A 74 -5.38 2.70 16.87
CA LEU A 74 -4.37 1.87 16.21
C LEU A 74 -3.33 2.73 15.48
N PHE A 75 -3.76 3.83 14.87
CA PHE A 75 -2.83 4.79 14.25
C PHE A 75 -1.98 5.51 15.29
N ASP A 76 -2.59 5.88 16.42
CA ASP A 76 -1.87 6.57 17.50
C ASP A 76 -0.82 5.64 18.12
N SER A 77 -1.16 4.37 18.36
CA SER A 77 -0.21 3.35 18.82
C SER A 77 0.93 3.14 17.82
N TRP A 78 0.62 3.01 16.53
CA TRP A 78 1.63 2.84 15.50
C TRP A 78 2.59 4.04 15.42
N VAL A 79 2.07 5.26 15.51
CA VAL A 79 2.90 6.49 15.55
C VAL A 79 3.84 6.47 16.74
N SER A 80 3.34 6.07 17.91
CA SER A 80 4.14 5.94 19.12
C SER A 80 5.28 4.92 18.93
N ASP A 81 4.96 3.75 18.38
CA ASP A 81 5.93 2.69 18.13
C ASP A 81 7.01 3.10 17.12
N MET A 82 6.63 3.86 16.09
CA MET A 82 7.61 4.38 15.12
C MET A 82 8.52 5.42 15.75
N ASN A 83 7.96 6.32 16.59
CA ASN A 83 8.76 7.30 17.32
C ASN A 83 9.75 6.63 18.28
N ALA A 84 9.34 5.56 18.97
CA ALA A 84 10.23 4.78 19.84
C ALA A 84 11.38 4.12 19.09
N LYS A 85 11.20 3.83 17.79
CA LYS A 85 12.25 3.34 16.88
C LYS A 85 13.09 4.43 16.23
N GLY A 86 12.96 5.68 16.68
CA GLY A 86 13.70 6.81 16.12
C GLY A 86 13.20 7.32 14.77
N GLN A 87 12.00 6.90 14.35
CA GLN A 87 11.37 7.35 13.12
C GLN A 87 10.37 8.49 13.40
N ASN A 88 10.06 9.31 12.40
CA ASN A 88 8.97 10.28 12.52
C ASN A 88 7.64 9.63 12.12
N GLY A 89 7.01 8.93 13.07
CA GLY A 89 5.77 8.18 12.81
C GLY A 89 4.64 9.06 12.29
N LYS A 90 4.49 10.27 12.82
CA LYS A 90 3.45 11.20 12.34
C LYS A 90 3.67 11.60 10.88
N GLN A 91 4.87 11.99 10.50
CA GLN A 91 5.19 12.36 9.13
C GLN A 91 4.96 11.19 8.15
N MET A 92 5.33 9.99 8.56
CA MET A 92 5.10 8.78 7.76
C MET A 92 3.61 8.52 7.55
N LEU A 93 2.80 8.62 8.61
CA LEU A 93 1.34 8.41 8.53
C LEU A 93 0.67 9.48 7.66
N ASP A 94 1.02 10.74 7.86
CA ASP A 94 0.46 11.87 7.10
C ASP A 94 0.85 11.77 5.62
N GLY A 95 2.09 11.38 5.32
CA GLY A 95 2.56 11.12 3.97
C GLY A 95 1.79 10.00 3.28
N ALA A 96 1.57 8.88 3.98
CA ALA A 96 0.76 7.78 3.45
C ALA A 96 -0.68 8.21 3.17
N LYS A 97 -1.32 8.94 4.08
CA LYS A 97 -2.68 9.47 3.90
C LYS A 97 -2.77 10.43 2.70
N ALA A 98 -1.77 11.31 2.54
CA ALA A 98 -1.70 12.25 1.41
C ALA A 98 -1.56 11.52 0.07
N LEU A 99 -0.72 10.49 -0.01
CA LEU A 99 -0.57 9.66 -1.21
C LEU A 99 -1.85 8.90 -1.55
N ILE A 100 -2.52 8.32 -0.55
CA ILE A 100 -3.81 7.66 -0.73
C ILE A 100 -4.83 8.66 -1.29
N ALA A 101 -4.96 9.85 -0.68
CA ALA A 101 -5.89 10.87 -1.15
C ALA A 101 -5.60 11.31 -2.59
N LYS A 102 -4.32 11.48 -2.93
CA LYS A 102 -3.88 11.85 -4.28
C LYS A 102 -4.26 10.81 -5.34
N HIS A 103 -4.16 9.53 -5.01
CA HIS A 103 -4.35 8.44 -5.98
C HIS A 103 -5.71 7.75 -5.89
N ALA A 104 -6.47 7.92 -4.80
CA ALA A 104 -7.81 7.34 -4.64
C ALA A 104 -8.89 8.02 -5.52
N GLY A 105 -8.64 9.23 -6.00
CA GLY A 105 -9.55 9.99 -6.89
C GLY A 105 -9.44 9.67 -8.38
N GLY A 106 -8.53 8.82 -8.78
CA GLY A 106 -8.36 8.38 -10.17
C GLY A 106 -9.39 7.31 -10.53
N LYS A 107 -10.62 7.71 -10.82
CA LYS A 107 -11.60 6.93 -11.58
C LYS A 107 -11.66 7.45 -12.99
#